data_3344dd18f60b262d1eefa5c564e54652
#
_entry.id   3344dd18f60b262d1eefa5c564e54652
#
_cell.length_a   1.000
_cell.length_b   1.000
_cell.length_c   1.000
_cell.angle_alpha   90.00
_cell.angle_beta   90.00
_cell.angle_gamma   90.00
#
_symmetry.space_group_name_H-M   'P 1'
#
loop_
_entity.id
_entity.type
_entity.pdbx_description
1 polymer ?
#
loop_
_entity_poly.entity_id
_entity_poly.type
_entity_poly.pdbx_seq_one_letter_code
_entity_poly.pdbx_strand_id
1 'polypeptide(L)'
;MNPILIIGGTGTVGRQVAYQLSERGVPIRVLARNLEALSFSRQAEFVRGDLTQPETLDAGLDGIETVFLVWVAPPVAVVPALERVLRKIRRIVFLSAPLKTPHPLFQQPNAARNLGLQIEQIIEASGCDWTFLRPGMFAPNAKEWWGEQIRSGKAVRWPYLDTPTAPIDERDIAAVAVRALTENGHARMEYVLTGPQSLTQREQIEIIGKVLGRSLQIEELSPEEARRELLPDFPRPVVDMLLEAWAAASCQPAFVGTGVRHVTGQPARSFFEWATNNAAAFRT
;
A
#
# COMPACT_ATOMS: atom_id res chain seq x y z
N MET A 1 -17.08 9.90 -19.94
CA MET A 1 -16.69 8.82 -19.00
C MET A 1 -17.09 9.29 -17.62
N ASN A 2 -17.82 8.46 -16.85
CA ASN A 2 -18.15 8.78 -15.46
C ASN A 2 -16.87 8.88 -14.63
N PRO A 3 -16.83 9.76 -13.62
CA PRO A 3 -15.64 9.88 -12.78
C PRO A 3 -15.40 8.57 -11.99
N ILE A 4 -14.12 8.29 -11.73
CA ILE A 4 -13.70 7.20 -10.86
C ILE A 4 -13.61 7.72 -9.43
N LEU A 5 -14.30 7.09 -8.48
CA LEU A 5 -14.20 7.44 -7.07
C LEU A 5 -12.98 6.79 -6.44
N ILE A 6 -12.17 7.59 -5.75
CA ILE A 6 -10.99 7.14 -5.02
C ILE A 6 -11.27 7.30 -3.52
N ILE A 7 -11.39 6.18 -2.82
CA ILE A 7 -11.49 6.11 -1.36
C ILE A 7 -10.11 5.78 -0.81
N GLY A 8 -9.61 6.60 0.10
CA GLY A 8 -8.23 6.53 0.59
C GLY A 8 -7.23 7.28 -0.31
N GLY A 9 -7.72 8.23 -1.12
CA GLY A 9 -6.91 9.03 -2.06
C GLY A 9 -5.87 9.95 -1.42
N THR A 10 -5.90 10.16 -0.12
CA THR A 10 -4.89 10.94 0.61
C THR A 10 -3.67 10.12 1.05
N GLY A 11 -3.78 8.79 1.02
CA GLY A 11 -2.70 7.87 1.38
C GLY A 11 -1.69 7.68 0.25
N THR A 12 -0.62 6.95 0.55
CA THR A 12 0.54 6.73 -0.32
C THR A 12 0.14 6.18 -1.71
N VAL A 13 -0.61 5.09 -1.77
CA VAL A 13 -1.02 4.48 -3.05
C VAL A 13 -2.17 5.27 -3.70
N GLY A 14 -3.20 5.65 -2.92
CA GLY A 14 -4.37 6.36 -3.45
C GLY A 14 -4.01 7.68 -4.12
N ARG A 15 -3.02 8.41 -3.58
CA ARG A 15 -2.48 9.65 -4.18
C ARG A 15 -1.81 9.38 -5.52
N GLN A 16 -1.07 8.28 -5.64
CA GLN A 16 -0.44 7.87 -6.90
C GLN A 16 -1.48 7.42 -7.94
N VAL A 17 -2.55 6.74 -7.52
CA VAL A 17 -3.68 6.38 -8.41
C VAL A 17 -4.36 7.64 -8.93
N ALA A 18 -4.66 8.59 -8.04
CA ALA A 18 -5.26 9.87 -8.42
C ALA A 18 -4.39 10.64 -9.42
N TYR A 19 -3.09 10.72 -9.14
CA TYR A 19 -2.13 11.39 -10.02
C TYR A 19 -2.10 10.72 -11.42
N GLN A 20 -1.91 9.40 -11.48
CA GLN A 20 -1.78 8.68 -12.75
C GLN A 20 -3.07 8.69 -13.59
N LEU A 21 -4.25 8.68 -12.95
CA LEU A 21 -5.53 8.84 -13.65
C LEU A 21 -5.67 10.25 -14.22
N SER A 22 -5.30 11.28 -13.45
CA SER A 22 -5.34 12.68 -13.89
C SER A 22 -4.43 12.94 -15.08
N GLU A 23 -3.21 12.39 -15.08
CA GLU A 23 -2.26 12.49 -16.21
C GLU A 23 -2.82 11.87 -17.51
N ARG A 24 -3.75 10.92 -17.37
CA ARG A 24 -4.45 10.29 -18.51
C ARG A 24 -5.75 11.01 -18.89
N GLY A 25 -6.06 12.14 -18.25
CA GLY A 25 -7.30 12.88 -18.48
C GLY A 25 -8.56 12.16 -18.02
N VAL A 26 -8.45 11.16 -17.13
CA VAL A 26 -9.59 10.44 -16.57
C VAL A 26 -10.20 11.29 -15.45
N PRO A 27 -11.52 11.59 -15.51
CA PRO A 27 -12.18 12.31 -14.42
C PRO A 27 -12.12 11.50 -13.12
N ILE A 28 -11.75 12.14 -12.03
CA ILE A 28 -11.67 11.52 -10.72
C ILE A 28 -12.44 12.31 -9.66
N ARG A 29 -13.02 11.58 -8.71
CA ARG A 29 -13.56 12.11 -7.48
C ARG A 29 -12.83 11.48 -6.31
N VAL A 30 -12.38 12.27 -5.36
CA VAL A 30 -11.65 11.80 -4.17
C VAL A 30 -12.51 11.99 -2.94
N LEU A 31 -12.78 10.90 -2.24
CA LEU A 31 -13.44 10.94 -0.95
C LEU A 31 -12.43 11.21 0.16
N ALA A 32 -12.67 12.24 0.95
CA ALA A 32 -11.81 12.59 2.07
C ALA A 32 -12.60 13.14 3.28
N ARG A 33 -12.08 12.90 4.49
CA ARG A 33 -12.67 13.42 5.73
C ARG A 33 -12.44 14.91 5.89
N ASN A 34 -11.27 15.39 5.49
CA ASN A 34 -10.89 16.80 5.50
C ASN A 34 -10.46 17.23 4.09
N LEU A 35 -11.05 18.30 3.57
CA LEU A 35 -10.81 18.81 2.22
C LEU A 35 -9.73 19.90 2.19
N GLU A 36 -9.40 20.53 3.33
CA GLU A 36 -8.50 21.69 3.41
C GLU A 36 -7.05 21.38 3.02
N ALA A 37 -6.65 20.12 3.11
CA ALA A 37 -5.27 19.66 2.85
C ALA A 37 -5.05 19.08 1.43
N LEU A 38 -6.04 19.20 0.53
CA LEU A 38 -6.04 18.49 -0.73
C LEU A 38 -5.74 19.41 -1.92
N SER A 39 -4.50 19.38 -2.39
CA SER A 39 -4.08 20.13 -3.59
C SER A 39 -3.14 19.27 -4.46
N PHE A 40 -3.63 18.17 -5.04
CA PHE A 40 -2.75 17.36 -5.90
C PHE A 40 -3.23 17.19 -7.35
N SER A 41 -4.35 17.77 -7.74
CA SER A 41 -4.76 17.84 -9.14
C SER A 41 -5.82 18.94 -9.34
N ARG A 42 -5.66 19.76 -10.38
CA ARG A 42 -6.68 20.75 -10.80
C ARG A 42 -7.94 20.11 -11.39
N GLN A 43 -7.91 18.82 -11.70
CA GLN A 43 -9.01 18.09 -12.36
C GLN A 43 -9.73 17.13 -11.41
N ALA A 44 -9.35 17.06 -10.13
CA ALA A 44 -10.00 16.21 -9.16
C ALA A 44 -11.16 16.92 -8.48
N GLU A 45 -12.32 16.30 -8.47
CA GLU A 45 -13.42 16.68 -7.59
C GLU A 45 -13.16 16.10 -6.19
N PHE A 46 -13.28 16.92 -5.16
CA PHE A 46 -13.13 16.48 -3.77
C PHE A 46 -14.47 16.51 -3.07
N VAL A 47 -14.86 15.39 -2.49
CA VAL A 47 -16.11 15.24 -1.77
C VAL A 47 -15.84 14.77 -0.34
N ARG A 48 -16.53 15.42 0.62
CA ARG A 48 -16.43 15.02 2.02
C ARG A 48 -17.20 13.74 2.27
N GLY A 49 -16.54 12.77 2.94
CA GLY A 49 -17.17 11.53 3.39
C GLY A 49 -16.26 10.73 4.31
N ASP A 50 -16.89 9.91 5.14
CA ASP A 50 -16.23 9.07 6.12
C ASP A 50 -16.80 7.65 6.09
N LEU A 51 -15.94 6.64 5.94
CA LEU A 51 -16.33 5.23 5.98
C LEU A 51 -16.97 4.81 7.32
N THR A 52 -16.72 5.54 8.40
CA THR A 52 -17.35 5.30 9.71
C THR A 52 -18.77 5.89 9.80
N GLN A 53 -19.17 6.71 8.81
CA GLN A 53 -20.48 7.35 8.69
C GLN A 53 -21.03 7.09 7.28
N PRO A 54 -21.58 5.90 7.02
CA PRO A 54 -21.93 5.45 5.67
C PRO A 54 -22.88 6.37 4.90
N GLU A 55 -23.73 7.11 5.58
CA GLU A 55 -24.64 8.10 5.00
C GLU A 55 -23.91 9.26 4.31
N THR A 56 -22.69 9.57 4.76
CA THR A 56 -21.86 10.63 4.15
C THR A 56 -21.28 10.22 2.81
N LEU A 57 -21.36 8.94 2.42
CA LEU A 57 -20.79 8.43 1.17
C LEU A 57 -21.67 8.75 -0.05
N ASP A 58 -22.97 9.05 0.14
CA ASP A 58 -23.92 9.20 -0.95
C ASP A 58 -23.55 10.27 -1.96
N ALA A 59 -23.12 11.44 -1.47
CA ALA A 59 -22.68 12.52 -2.33
C ALA A 59 -21.42 12.13 -3.16
N GLY A 60 -20.51 11.37 -2.54
CA GLY A 60 -19.35 10.82 -3.21
C GLY A 60 -19.68 9.78 -4.27
N LEU A 61 -20.74 9.01 -4.07
CA LEU A 61 -21.16 7.91 -4.94
C LEU A 61 -22.13 8.33 -6.07
N ASP A 62 -22.62 9.56 -6.07
CA ASP A 62 -23.55 10.03 -7.10
C ASP A 62 -22.90 10.03 -8.48
N GLY A 63 -23.53 9.31 -9.45
CA GLY A 63 -23.01 9.15 -10.80
C GLY A 63 -21.73 8.30 -10.93
N ILE A 64 -21.32 7.58 -9.87
CA ILE A 64 -20.13 6.71 -9.85
C ILE A 64 -20.51 5.27 -10.24
N GLU A 65 -19.74 4.68 -11.15
CA GLU A 65 -19.81 3.26 -11.50
C GLU A 65 -18.54 2.48 -11.14
N THR A 66 -17.42 3.18 -10.92
CA THR A 66 -16.11 2.56 -10.67
C THR A 66 -15.45 3.17 -9.43
N VAL A 67 -14.95 2.31 -8.55
CA VAL A 67 -14.31 2.71 -7.29
C VAL A 67 -12.91 2.09 -7.17
N PHE A 68 -11.94 2.90 -6.76
CA PHE A 68 -10.70 2.44 -6.14
C PHE A 68 -10.84 2.55 -4.64
N LEU A 69 -10.63 1.45 -3.93
CA LEU A 69 -10.78 1.37 -2.48
C LEU A 69 -9.46 1.04 -1.79
N VAL A 70 -9.04 1.91 -0.87
CA VAL A 70 -8.10 1.59 0.20
C VAL A 70 -8.89 1.65 1.50
N TRP A 71 -8.91 0.56 2.26
CA TRP A 71 -9.64 0.53 3.52
C TRP A 71 -8.83 1.22 4.62
N VAL A 72 -9.40 2.27 5.21
CA VAL A 72 -8.73 3.13 6.21
C VAL A 72 -9.61 3.37 7.45
N ALA A 73 -10.63 2.55 7.65
CA ALA A 73 -11.57 2.67 8.77
C ALA A 73 -11.51 1.45 9.71
N PRO A 74 -12.01 1.56 10.95
CA PRO A 74 -12.10 0.42 11.86
C PRO A 74 -12.94 -0.73 11.30
N PRO A 75 -12.72 -1.99 11.75
CA PRO A 75 -13.45 -3.16 11.27
C PRO A 75 -14.98 -3.05 11.38
N VAL A 76 -15.48 -2.38 12.41
CA VAL A 76 -16.92 -2.19 12.63
C VAL A 76 -17.62 -1.44 11.49
N ALA A 77 -16.89 -0.63 10.75
CA ALA A 77 -17.41 0.14 9.62
C ALA A 77 -17.51 -0.67 8.31
N VAL A 78 -16.92 -1.87 8.24
CA VAL A 78 -16.77 -2.64 6.98
C VAL A 78 -18.13 -2.91 6.34
N VAL A 79 -19.04 -3.58 7.07
CA VAL A 79 -20.31 -4.01 6.50
C VAL A 79 -21.16 -2.82 6.05
N PRO A 80 -21.47 -1.82 6.93
CA PRO A 80 -22.36 -0.73 6.54
C PRO A 80 -21.81 0.15 5.42
N ALA A 81 -20.49 0.41 5.40
CA ALA A 81 -19.89 1.21 4.34
C ALA A 81 -19.83 0.47 3.01
N LEU A 82 -19.40 -0.80 3.01
CA LEU A 82 -19.32 -1.59 1.78
C LEU A 82 -20.70 -1.85 1.17
N GLU A 83 -21.71 -2.16 1.97
CA GLU A 83 -23.08 -2.30 1.47
C GLU A 83 -23.54 -1.04 0.74
N ARG A 84 -23.20 0.14 1.27
CA ARG A 84 -23.55 1.42 0.63
C ARG A 84 -22.85 1.62 -0.70
N VAL A 85 -21.54 1.36 -0.72
CA VAL A 85 -20.70 1.49 -1.92
C VAL A 85 -21.16 0.49 -2.98
N LEU A 86 -21.25 -0.80 -2.65
CA LEU A 86 -21.48 -1.89 -3.60
C LEU A 86 -22.86 -1.86 -4.26
N ARG A 87 -23.87 -1.25 -3.61
CA ARG A 87 -25.21 -1.04 -4.23
C ARG A 87 -25.20 -0.05 -5.39
N LYS A 88 -24.18 0.81 -5.52
CA LYS A 88 -24.17 1.93 -6.47
C LYS A 88 -23.22 1.71 -7.63
N ILE A 89 -22.29 0.77 -7.53
CA ILE A 89 -21.17 0.62 -8.46
C ILE A 89 -21.27 -0.67 -9.27
N ARG A 90 -20.54 -0.69 -10.38
CA ARG A 90 -20.35 -1.87 -11.23
C ARG A 90 -18.98 -2.50 -11.09
N ARG A 91 -17.95 -1.68 -10.83
CA ARG A 91 -16.55 -2.12 -10.75
C ARG A 91 -15.89 -1.58 -9.48
N ILE A 92 -15.11 -2.45 -8.83
CA ILE A 92 -14.27 -2.07 -7.71
C ILE A 92 -12.85 -2.64 -7.86
N VAL A 93 -11.85 -1.81 -7.65
CA VAL A 93 -10.46 -2.23 -7.48
C VAL A 93 -10.08 -2.00 -6.03
N PHE A 94 -9.83 -3.08 -5.30
CA PHE A 94 -9.53 -3.03 -3.87
C PHE A 94 -8.04 -3.28 -3.62
N LEU A 95 -7.41 -2.35 -2.91
CA LEU A 95 -6.06 -2.54 -2.37
C LEU A 95 -6.16 -3.41 -1.12
N SER A 96 -5.98 -4.69 -1.31
CA SER A 96 -6.06 -5.71 -0.28
C SER A 96 -4.70 -5.98 0.36
N ALA A 97 -4.61 -7.03 1.16
CA ALA A 97 -3.39 -7.53 1.79
C ALA A 97 -2.82 -8.73 1.02
N PRO A 98 -1.57 -9.15 1.24
CA PRO A 98 -0.92 -10.28 0.54
C PRO A 98 -1.44 -11.64 1.02
N LEU A 99 -2.75 -11.84 1.03
CA LEU A 99 -3.47 -12.94 1.68
C LEU A 99 -3.10 -14.33 1.20
N LYS A 100 -2.84 -14.47 -0.10
CA LYS A 100 -2.55 -15.74 -0.77
C LYS A 100 -1.08 -15.85 -1.21
N THR A 101 -0.23 -14.89 -0.86
CA THR A 101 1.19 -14.95 -1.20
C THR A 101 1.84 -16.12 -0.44
N PRO A 102 2.41 -17.13 -1.14
CA PRO A 102 2.90 -18.36 -0.51
C PRO A 102 4.29 -18.13 0.12
N HIS A 103 4.38 -17.22 1.07
CA HIS A 103 5.63 -16.91 1.76
C HIS A 103 5.38 -16.69 3.26
N PRO A 104 6.20 -17.23 4.17
CA PRO A 104 6.01 -17.15 5.62
C PRO A 104 5.80 -15.72 6.14
N LEU A 105 6.46 -14.73 5.55
CA LEU A 105 6.28 -13.30 5.89
C LEU A 105 4.81 -12.87 5.91
N PHE A 106 3.99 -13.41 5.02
CA PHE A 106 2.60 -13.01 4.80
C PHE A 106 1.58 -13.98 5.35
N GLN A 107 2.03 -15.15 5.83
CA GLN A 107 1.12 -16.21 6.32
C GLN A 107 0.86 -16.13 7.82
N GLN A 108 1.52 -15.22 8.53
CA GLN A 108 1.31 -15.05 9.96
C GLN A 108 -0.09 -14.51 10.24
N PRO A 109 -0.84 -15.12 11.19
CA PRO A 109 -2.15 -14.62 11.57
C PRO A 109 -2.06 -13.19 12.12
N ASN A 110 -2.86 -12.27 11.59
CA ASN A 110 -2.95 -10.93 12.12
C ASN A 110 -4.28 -10.27 11.79
N ALA A 111 -4.62 -9.20 12.51
CA ALA A 111 -5.90 -8.51 12.37
C ALA A 111 -6.09 -7.87 10.98
N ALA A 112 -5.02 -7.32 10.39
CA ALA A 112 -5.09 -6.70 9.06
C ALA A 112 -5.39 -7.74 7.98
N ARG A 113 -4.79 -8.93 8.07
CA ARG A 113 -5.08 -10.06 7.19
C ARG A 113 -6.54 -10.49 7.28
N ASN A 114 -7.06 -10.66 8.49
CA ASN A 114 -8.45 -11.05 8.71
C ASN A 114 -9.43 -10.01 8.19
N LEU A 115 -9.13 -8.73 8.39
CA LEU A 115 -9.92 -7.63 7.86
C LEU A 115 -9.94 -7.63 6.32
N GLY A 116 -8.78 -7.82 5.69
CA GLY A 116 -8.68 -7.93 4.24
C GLY A 116 -9.53 -9.08 3.68
N LEU A 117 -9.47 -10.26 4.30
CA LEU A 117 -10.30 -11.42 3.92
C LEU A 117 -11.80 -11.11 4.03
N GLN A 118 -12.23 -10.50 5.12
CA GLN A 118 -13.63 -10.10 5.32
C GLN A 118 -14.12 -9.15 4.22
N ILE A 119 -13.31 -8.15 3.88
CA ILE A 119 -13.64 -7.19 2.83
C ILE A 119 -13.73 -7.87 1.47
N GLU A 120 -12.76 -8.72 1.11
CA GLU A 120 -12.79 -9.48 -0.15
C GLU A 120 -14.05 -10.34 -0.25
N GLN A 121 -14.42 -11.08 0.80
CA GLN A 121 -15.62 -11.92 0.82
C GLN A 121 -16.92 -11.11 0.57
N ILE A 122 -17.04 -9.94 1.19
CA ILE A 122 -18.20 -9.06 0.98
C ILE A 122 -18.25 -8.54 -0.47
N ILE A 123 -17.11 -8.15 -1.01
CA ILE A 123 -17.01 -7.67 -2.38
C ILE A 123 -17.32 -8.79 -3.38
N GLU A 124 -16.78 -9.99 -3.18
CA GLU A 124 -17.07 -11.17 -4.03
C GLU A 124 -18.56 -11.52 -4.04
N ALA A 125 -19.21 -11.48 -2.87
CA ALA A 125 -20.63 -11.79 -2.72
C ALA A 125 -21.55 -10.74 -3.36
N SER A 126 -21.08 -9.52 -3.63
CA SER A 126 -21.89 -8.43 -4.19
C SER A 126 -22.27 -8.59 -5.66
N GLY A 127 -21.53 -9.42 -6.40
CA GLY A 127 -21.73 -9.62 -7.83
C GLY A 127 -21.13 -8.52 -8.74
N CYS A 128 -20.49 -7.49 -8.20
CA CYS A 128 -19.80 -6.48 -9.00
C CYS A 128 -18.51 -7.04 -9.64
N ASP A 129 -18.01 -6.36 -10.68
CA ASP A 129 -16.69 -6.64 -11.26
C ASP A 129 -15.62 -6.19 -10.27
N TRP A 130 -14.94 -7.14 -9.63
CA TRP A 130 -13.90 -6.84 -8.67
C TRP A 130 -12.50 -7.16 -9.19
N THR A 131 -11.52 -6.42 -8.70
CA THR A 131 -10.09 -6.73 -8.86
C THR A 131 -9.42 -6.53 -7.50
N PHE A 132 -8.65 -7.52 -7.04
CA PHE A 132 -7.89 -7.42 -5.79
C PHE A 132 -6.40 -7.24 -6.09
N LEU A 133 -5.85 -6.15 -5.56
CA LEU A 133 -4.42 -5.89 -5.59
C LEU A 133 -3.84 -6.34 -4.24
N ARG A 134 -2.92 -7.27 -4.28
CA ARG A 134 -2.29 -7.85 -3.08
C ARG A 134 -0.79 -7.54 -3.05
N PRO A 135 -0.43 -6.31 -2.69
CA PRO A 135 0.98 -5.92 -2.62
C PRO A 135 1.66 -6.59 -1.42
N GLY A 136 2.94 -6.91 -1.60
CA GLY A 136 3.84 -7.29 -0.51
C GLY A 136 4.29 -6.09 0.32
N MET A 137 5.56 -6.12 0.77
CA MET A 137 6.14 -5.02 1.53
C MET A 137 6.28 -3.77 0.66
N PHE A 138 5.88 -2.62 1.20
CA PHE A 138 5.96 -1.35 0.47
C PHE A 138 7.35 -0.73 0.61
N ALA A 139 7.93 -0.25 -0.48
CA ALA A 139 9.17 0.53 -0.44
C ALA A 139 9.04 1.80 0.44
N PRO A 140 7.93 2.56 0.41
CA PRO A 140 7.70 3.69 1.30
C PRO A 140 7.88 3.43 2.80
N ASN A 141 7.72 2.20 3.28
CA ASN A 141 7.94 1.86 4.69
C ASN A 141 9.36 2.26 5.15
N ALA A 142 10.34 2.25 4.25
CA ALA A 142 11.71 2.66 4.55
C ALA A 142 11.81 4.10 5.08
N LYS A 143 10.89 4.99 4.68
CA LYS A 143 10.86 6.38 5.18
C LYS A 143 10.42 6.44 6.65
N GLU A 144 9.43 5.63 7.01
CA GLU A 144 8.87 5.58 8.35
C GLU A 144 9.82 4.83 9.31
N TRP A 145 10.43 3.74 8.82
CA TRP A 145 11.27 2.89 9.66
C TRP A 145 12.66 3.48 9.91
N TRP A 146 13.29 4.04 8.89
CA TRP A 146 14.71 4.43 8.93
C TRP A 146 14.96 5.91 8.69
N GLY A 147 13.95 6.64 8.17
CA GLY A 147 14.13 8.00 7.69
C GLY A 147 14.67 8.96 8.74
N GLU A 148 14.15 8.93 9.96
CA GLU A 148 14.62 9.81 11.03
C GLU A 148 16.04 9.49 11.49
N GLN A 149 16.37 8.21 11.69
CA GLN A 149 17.70 7.78 12.07
C GLN A 149 18.74 8.18 11.02
N ILE A 150 18.40 8.02 9.72
CA ILE A 150 19.28 8.40 8.60
C ILE A 150 19.47 9.91 8.54
N ARG A 151 18.39 10.72 8.67
CA ARG A 151 18.49 12.20 8.67
C ARG A 151 19.33 12.73 9.83
N SER A 152 19.16 12.16 11.01
CA SER A 152 19.88 12.59 12.20
C SER A 152 21.37 12.16 12.20
N GLY A 153 21.81 11.38 11.22
CA GLY A 153 23.19 10.86 11.14
C GLY A 153 23.51 9.79 12.18
N LYS A 154 22.51 9.25 12.88
CA LYS A 154 22.65 8.15 13.82
C LYS A 154 22.81 6.82 13.09
N ALA A 155 23.27 5.79 13.80
CA ALA A 155 23.21 4.42 13.31
C ALA A 155 21.75 4.02 13.09
N VAL A 156 21.47 3.30 12.00
CA VAL A 156 20.17 2.70 11.75
C VAL A 156 20.10 1.42 12.58
N ARG A 157 19.28 1.48 13.62
CA ARG A 157 19.08 0.38 14.57
C ARG A 157 17.78 -0.33 14.21
N TRP A 158 17.89 -1.62 13.82
CA TRP A 158 16.74 -2.36 13.28
C TRP A 158 16.88 -3.87 13.51
N PRO A 159 15.78 -4.60 13.79
CA PRO A 159 15.83 -6.05 13.98
C PRO A 159 15.80 -6.81 12.65
N TYR A 160 16.23 -8.06 12.65
CA TYR A 160 16.15 -8.99 11.53
C TYR A 160 16.72 -8.40 10.22
N LEU A 161 17.89 -7.78 10.32
CA LEU A 161 18.53 -7.07 9.18
C LEU A 161 18.74 -7.96 7.95
N ASP A 162 18.96 -9.25 8.14
CA ASP A 162 19.21 -10.20 7.07
C ASP A 162 17.94 -10.89 6.55
N THR A 163 16.76 -10.50 7.05
CA THR A 163 15.48 -10.98 6.51
C THR A 163 15.19 -10.31 5.17
N PRO A 164 15.02 -11.09 4.08
CA PRO A 164 14.76 -10.52 2.78
C PRO A 164 13.27 -10.16 2.60
N THR A 165 13.05 -9.06 1.90
CA THR A 165 11.73 -8.65 1.40
C THR A 165 11.84 -8.25 -0.07
N ALA A 166 10.72 -8.13 -0.78
CA ALA A 166 10.68 -7.62 -2.15
C ALA A 166 9.88 -6.30 -2.18
N PRO A 167 10.51 -5.16 -1.75
CA PRO A 167 9.80 -3.90 -1.56
C PRO A 167 9.28 -3.34 -2.88
N ILE A 168 7.97 -3.11 -2.94
CA ILE A 168 7.29 -2.59 -4.13
C ILE A 168 7.14 -1.07 -4.07
N ASP A 169 7.41 -0.42 -5.18
CA ASP A 169 7.16 1.00 -5.39
C ASP A 169 5.64 1.27 -5.46
N GLU A 170 5.16 2.27 -4.74
CA GLU A 170 3.75 2.68 -4.72
C GLU A 170 3.23 3.10 -6.10
N ARG A 171 4.12 3.56 -6.98
CA ARG A 171 3.80 3.92 -8.36
C ARG A 171 3.47 2.70 -9.21
N ASP A 172 4.06 1.54 -8.93
CA ASP A 172 3.77 0.29 -9.62
C ASP A 172 2.44 -0.30 -9.18
N ILE A 173 2.13 -0.22 -7.88
CA ILE A 173 0.79 -0.58 -7.38
C ILE A 173 -0.28 0.28 -8.06
N ALA A 174 -0.03 1.59 -8.13
CA ALA A 174 -0.93 2.53 -8.78
C ALA A 174 -1.06 2.27 -10.29
N ALA A 175 0.03 1.93 -10.98
CA ALA A 175 -0.01 1.61 -12.40
C ALA A 175 -0.90 0.39 -12.69
N VAL A 176 -0.82 -0.65 -11.86
CA VAL A 176 -1.71 -1.82 -11.94
C VAL A 176 -3.15 -1.42 -11.62
N ALA A 177 -3.38 -0.62 -10.58
CA ALA A 177 -4.72 -0.12 -10.23
C ALA A 177 -5.36 0.64 -11.39
N VAL A 178 -4.62 1.55 -12.02
CA VAL A 178 -5.09 2.38 -13.13
C VAL A 178 -5.50 1.50 -14.32
N ARG A 179 -4.71 0.48 -14.68
CA ARG A 179 -5.10 -0.49 -15.72
C ARG A 179 -6.41 -1.20 -15.35
N ALA A 180 -6.51 -1.74 -14.14
CA ALA A 180 -7.70 -2.44 -13.68
C ALA A 180 -8.95 -1.54 -13.61
N LEU A 181 -8.79 -0.23 -13.37
CA LEU A 181 -9.87 0.75 -13.34
C LEU A 181 -10.34 1.17 -14.73
N THR A 182 -9.43 1.21 -15.72
CA THR A 182 -9.71 1.84 -17.02
C THR A 182 -9.79 0.84 -18.18
N GLU A 183 -9.27 -0.36 -18.03
CA GLU A 183 -9.23 -1.37 -19.10
C GLU A 183 -10.16 -2.55 -18.79
N ASN A 184 -10.45 -3.35 -19.81
CA ASN A 184 -11.20 -4.59 -19.66
C ASN A 184 -10.27 -5.77 -19.39
N GLY A 185 -10.83 -6.91 -18.93
CA GLY A 185 -10.06 -8.13 -18.69
C GLY A 185 -9.55 -8.29 -17.26
N HIS A 186 -9.90 -7.36 -16.37
CA HIS A 186 -9.47 -7.37 -14.97
C HIS A 186 -10.59 -7.80 -13.99
N ALA A 187 -11.81 -8.05 -14.48
CA ALA A 187 -12.92 -8.52 -13.65
C ALA A 187 -12.62 -9.89 -13.03
N ARG A 188 -12.84 -10.02 -11.73
CA ARG A 188 -12.59 -11.24 -10.94
C ARG A 188 -11.13 -11.70 -10.96
N MET A 189 -10.22 -10.75 -11.06
CA MET A 189 -8.77 -11.00 -11.05
C MET A 189 -8.15 -10.60 -9.72
N GLU A 190 -7.12 -11.32 -9.33
CA GLU A 190 -6.28 -11.01 -8.19
C GLU A 190 -4.81 -10.91 -8.62
N TYR A 191 -4.12 -9.88 -8.17
CA TYR A 191 -2.74 -9.63 -8.57
C TYR A 191 -1.84 -9.52 -7.33
N VAL A 192 -0.92 -10.48 -7.17
CA VAL A 192 0.17 -10.38 -6.19
C VAL A 192 1.23 -9.45 -6.76
N LEU A 193 1.52 -8.38 -6.03
CA LEU A 193 2.40 -7.31 -6.49
C LEU A 193 3.62 -7.20 -5.58
N THR A 194 4.81 -7.31 -6.15
CA THR A 194 6.09 -7.18 -5.43
C THR A 194 7.06 -6.32 -6.23
N GLY A 195 8.09 -5.82 -5.54
CA GLY A 195 9.28 -5.33 -6.24
C GLY A 195 9.99 -6.46 -7.01
N PRO A 196 10.96 -6.11 -7.88
CA PRO A 196 11.58 -7.06 -8.79
C PRO A 196 12.72 -7.87 -8.16
N GLN A 197 13.09 -7.58 -6.91
CA GLN A 197 14.27 -8.14 -6.27
C GLN A 197 13.97 -8.55 -4.83
N SER A 198 14.54 -9.70 -4.42
CA SER A 198 14.64 -10.09 -3.03
C SER A 198 15.85 -9.38 -2.42
N LEU A 199 15.60 -8.48 -1.46
CA LEU A 199 16.62 -7.66 -0.79
C LEU A 199 16.46 -7.80 0.72
N THR A 200 17.56 -8.08 1.43
CA THR A 200 17.57 -8.00 2.89
C THR A 200 17.29 -6.57 3.36
N GLN A 201 16.84 -6.40 4.59
CA GLN A 201 16.64 -5.06 5.15
C GLN A 201 17.98 -4.28 5.20
N ARG A 202 19.07 -4.98 5.47
CA ARG A 202 20.45 -4.45 5.42
C ARG A 202 20.77 -3.89 4.04
N GLU A 203 20.57 -4.69 2.98
CA GLU A 203 20.81 -4.26 1.60
C GLU A 203 19.96 -3.05 1.20
N GLN A 204 18.71 -2.98 1.68
CA GLN A 204 17.86 -1.82 1.45
C GLN A 204 18.43 -0.54 2.11
N ILE A 205 18.92 -0.62 3.35
CA ILE A 205 19.56 0.50 4.04
C ILE A 205 20.84 0.91 3.32
N GLU A 206 21.66 -0.05 2.88
CA GLU A 206 22.89 0.21 2.11
C GLU A 206 22.60 0.87 0.76
N ILE A 207 21.51 0.47 0.07
CA ILE A 207 21.05 1.11 -1.17
C ILE A 207 20.71 2.58 -0.91
N ILE A 208 20.01 2.89 0.18
CA ILE A 208 19.71 4.27 0.56
C ILE A 208 21.04 5.04 0.81
N GLY A 209 21.99 4.44 1.52
CA GLY A 209 23.32 5.01 1.73
C GLY A 209 24.03 5.33 0.42
N LYS A 210 24.04 4.41 -0.55
CA LYS A 210 24.60 4.60 -1.89
C LYS A 210 23.94 5.78 -2.62
N VAL A 211 22.61 5.89 -2.56
CA VAL A 211 21.85 7.00 -3.16
C VAL A 211 22.21 8.34 -2.52
N LEU A 212 22.50 8.34 -1.22
CA LEU A 212 22.91 9.55 -0.49
C LEU A 212 24.39 9.87 -0.64
N GLY A 213 25.19 8.99 -1.28
CA GLY A 213 26.64 9.14 -1.43
C GLY A 213 27.42 8.96 -0.14
N ARG A 214 26.88 8.23 0.85
CA ARG A 214 27.54 7.96 2.14
C ARG A 214 27.25 6.54 2.66
N SER A 215 28.19 5.98 3.40
CA SER A 215 27.94 4.75 4.16
C SER A 215 27.12 5.05 5.41
N LEU A 216 26.10 4.23 5.66
CA LEU A 216 25.29 4.31 6.87
C LEU A 216 25.80 3.31 7.91
N GLN A 217 25.85 3.72 9.17
CA GLN A 217 26.11 2.80 10.27
C GLN A 217 24.83 1.99 10.52
N ILE A 218 24.98 0.68 10.67
CA ILE A 218 23.84 -0.25 10.83
C ILE A 218 24.12 -1.12 12.04
N GLU A 219 23.17 -1.17 12.96
CA GLU A 219 23.23 -2.00 14.18
C GLU A 219 22.00 -2.90 14.25
N GLU A 220 22.22 -4.19 14.50
CA GLU A 220 21.11 -5.13 14.67
C GLU A 220 20.60 -5.10 16.10
N LEU A 221 19.27 -4.98 16.21
CA LEU A 221 18.57 -5.07 17.49
C LEU A 221 18.12 -6.50 17.74
N SER A 222 18.20 -6.96 18.98
CA SER A 222 17.42 -8.12 19.39
C SER A 222 15.92 -7.84 19.33
N PRO A 223 15.05 -8.87 19.20
CA PRO A 223 13.60 -8.66 19.19
C PRO A 223 13.07 -7.93 20.44
N GLU A 224 13.69 -8.14 21.61
CA GLU A 224 13.34 -7.47 22.88
C GLU A 224 13.70 -5.98 22.85
N GLU A 225 14.87 -5.64 22.32
CA GLU A 225 15.29 -4.25 22.14
C GLU A 225 14.39 -3.55 21.13
N ALA A 226 14.09 -4.20 20.01
CA ALA A 226 13.19 -3.67 18.99
C ALA A 226 11.80 -3.36 19.54
N ARG A 227 11.23 -4.24 20.40
CA ARG A 227 9.96 -3.94 21.06
C ARG A 227 10.02 -2.67 21.90
N ARG A 228 11.12 -2.43 22.62
CA ARG A 228 11.26 -1.22 23.45
C ARG A 228 11.47 0.03 22.63
N GLU A 229 12.24 -0.05 21.54
CA GLU A 229 12.64 1.11 20.74
C GLU A 229 11.59 1.50 19.71
N LEU A 230 10.86 0.54 19.13
CA LEU A 230 9.83 0.82 18.12
C LEU A 230 8.45 1.15 18.71
N LEU A 231 8.17 0.76 19.96
CA LEU A 231 6.88 1.02 20.61
C LEU A 231 6.47 2.49 20.71
N PRO A 232 7.38 3.46 20.91
CA PRO A 232 7.00 4.87 20.89
C PRO A 232 6.38 5.34 19.57
N ASP A 233 6.82 4.76 18.45
CA ASP A 233 6.46 5.17 17.10
C ASP A 233 5.34 4.31 16.49
N PHE A 234 5.17 3.06 16.96
CA PHE A 234 4.22 2.10 16.41
C PHE A 234 3.36 1.44 17.49
N PRO A 235 2.06 1.18 17.22
CA PRO A 235 1.20 0.42 18.13
C PRO A 235 1.77 -0.99 18.37
N ARG A 236 1.74 -1.44 19.61
CA ARG A 236 2.29 -2.75 20.01
C ARG A 236 1.85 -3.92 19.14
N PRO A 237 0.56 -4.07 18.76
CA PRO A 237 0.15 -5.16 17.88
C PRO A 237 0.82 -5.13 16.49
N VAL A 238 1.18 -3.94 15.99
CA VAL A 238 1.90 -3.78 14.72
C VAL A 238 3.36 -4.22 14.89
N VAL A 239 4.02 -3.82 15.97
CA VAL A 239 5.39 -4.24 16.27
C VAL A 239 5.49 -5.75 16.42
N ASP A 240 4.62 -6.37 17.21
CA ASP A 240 4.61 -7.83 17.42
C ASP A 240 4.37 -8.57 16.09
N MET A 241 3.40 -8.12 15.28
CA MET A 241 3.13 -8.67 13.94
C MET A 241 4.34 -8.61 13.03
N LEU A 242 5.05 -7.47 12.97
CA LEU A 242 6.23 -7.30 12.12
C LEU A 242 7.38 -8.21 12.58
N LEU A 243 7.65 -8.28 13.89
CA LEU A 243 8.71 -9.12 14.42
C LEU A 243 8.44 -10.61 14.14
N GLU A 244 7.19 -11.07 14.34
CA GLU A 244 6.79 -12.44 14.01
C GLU A 244 6.94 -12.75 12.52
N ALA A 245 6.52 -11.83 11.65
CA ALA A 245 6.62 -11.99 10.20
C ALA A 245 8.08 -12.07 9.74
N TRP A 246 8.96 -11.19 10.25
CA TRP A 246 10.38 -11.21 9.90
C TRP A 246 11.08 -12.44 10.45
N ALA A 247 10.79 -12.87 11.68
CA ALA A 247 11.33 -14.10 12.25
C ALA A 247 10.97 -15.32 11.38
N ALA A 248 9.71 -15.41 10.95
CA ALA A 248 9.24 -16.51 10.11
C ALA A 248 9.89 -16.55 8.72
N ALA A 249 10.36 -15.40 8.23
CA ALA A 249 10.92 -15.23 6.88
C ALA A 249 12.46 -15.21 6.84
N SER A 250 13.15 -15.19 7.98
CA SER A 250 14.59 -14.91 8.09
C SER A 250 15.52 -15.86 7.32
N CYS A 251 15.06 -17.07 6.99
CA CYS A 251 15.89 -18.08 6.30
C CYS A 251 15.44 -18.35 4.84
N GLN A 252 14.58 -17.52 4.28
CA GLN A 252 14.02 -17.77 2.94
C GLN A 252 14.12 -16.53 2.08
N PRO A 253 14.45 -16.67 0.76
CA PRO A 253 14.40 -15.55 -0.17
C PRO A 253 12.97 -15.01 -0.25
N ALA A 254 12.82 -13.70 -0.41
CA ALA A 254 11.52 -13.08 -0.57
C ALA A 254 10.79 -13.63 -1.82
N PHE A 255 9.48 -13.71 -1.72
CA PHE A 255 8.65 -14.01 -2.89
C PHE A 255 8.69 -12.82 -3.86
N VAL A 256 9.16 -13.08 -5.09
CA VAL A 256 9.19 -12.11 -6.19
C VAL A 256 8.18 -12.54 -7.24
N GLY A 257 7.09 -11.79 -7.36
CA GLY A 257 6.00 -12.06 -8.30
C GLY A 257 6.17 -11.30 -9.62
N THR A 258 5.39 -11.70 -10.61
CA THR A 258 5.38 -11.07 -11.95
C THR A 258 4.15 -10.17 -12.18
N GLY A 259 3.32 -9.94 -11.18
CA GLY A 259 2.02 -9.26 -11.30
C GLY A 259 2.10 -7.88 -11.92
N VAL A 260 3.10 -7.06 -11.56
CA VAL A 260 3.30 -5.74 -12.17
C VAL A 260 3.54 -5.88 -13.67
N ARG A 261 4.52 -6.71 -14.06
CA ARG A 261 4.85 -6.92 -15.48
C ARG A 261 3.69 -7.53 -16.26
N HIS A 262 2.97 -8.46 -15.66
CA HIS A 262 1.83 -9.13 -16.29
C HIS A 262 0.74 -8.10 -16.67
N VAL A 263 0.42 -7.18 -15.78
CA VAL A 263 -0.65 -6.20 -16.00
C VAL A 263 -0.17 -4.99 -16.80
N THR A 264 1.03 -4.47 -16.52
CA THR A 264 1.50 -3.21 -17.12
C THR A 264 2.32 -3.39 -18.39
N GLY A 265 2.82 -4.60 -18.65
CA GLY A 265 3.80 -4.87 -19.71
C GLY A 265 5.23 -4.39 -19.38
N GLN A 266 5.43 -3.72 -18.24
CA GLN A 266 6.72 -3.18 -17.80
C GLN A 266 7.20 -3.90 -16.54
N PRO A 267 8.51 -4.06 -16.33
CA PRO A 267 9.04 -4.57 -15.08
C PRO A 267 8.69 -3.63 -13.93
N ALA A 268 8.54 -4.17 -12.72
CA ALA A 268 8.44 -3.35 -11.53
C ALA A 268 9.75 -2.55 -11.32
N ARG A 269 9.63 -1.34 -10.75
CA ARG A 269 10.77 -0.48 -10.42
C ARG A 269 11.61 -1.11 -9.31
N SER A 270 12.93 -0.97 -9.43
CA SER A 270 13.86 -1.42 -8.40
C SER A 270 13.76 -0.55 -7.15
N PHE A 271 14.17 -1.11 -6.01
CA PHE A 271 14.27 -0.33 -4.78
C PHE A 271 15.31 0.82 -4.89
N PHE A 272 16.35 0.63 -5.71
CA PHE A 272 17.31 1.69 -6.00
C PHE A 272 16.67 2.89 -6.72
N GLU A 273 15.83 2.63 -7.73
CA GLU A 273 15.07 3.69 -8.44
C GLU A 273 14.10 4.39 -7.50
N TRP A 274 13.41 3.62 -6.63
CA TRP A 274 12.53 4.20 -5.62
C TRP A 274 13.31 5.08 -4.64
N ALA A 275 14.43 4.61 -4.09
CA ALA A 275 15.26 5.35 -3.16
C ALA A 275 15.83 6.63 -3.79
N THR A 276 16.24 6.57 -5.07
CA THR A 276 16.74 7.73 -5.83
C THR A 276 15.66 8.81 -5.95
N ASN A 277 14.45 8.44 -6.31
CA ASN A 277 13.32 9.38 -6.43
C ASN A 277 12.85 9.94 -5.09
N ASN A 278 13.15 9.26 -3.99
CA ASN A 278 12.77 9.62 -2.64
C ASN A 278 13.93 10.08 -1.76
N ALA A 279 15.10 10.35 -2.35
CA ALA A 279 16.32 10.71 -1.62
C ALA A 279 16.14 11.90 -0.67
N ALA A 280 15.29 12.86 -1.03
CA ALA A 280 14.98 14.02 -0.18
C ALA A 280 14.39 13.64 1.18
N ALA A 281 13.68 12.51 1.29
CA ALA A 281 13.10 12.04 2.55
C ALA A 281 14.16 11.58 3.57
N PHE A 282 15.39 11.33 3.13
CA PHE A 282 16.52 10.82 3.93
C PHE A 282 17.65 11.85 4.10
N ARG A 283 17.51 13.04 3.52
CA ARG A 283 18.46 14.14 3.68
C ARG A 283 18.07 15.01 4.87
N THR A 284 19.07 15.59 5.53
CA THR A 284 18.92 16.63 6.55
C THR A 284 18.33 17.89 5.95
#